data_1e8e2cd9bf24bb25de8d5933e09ae7d7
#
_entry.id   1e8e2cd9bf24bb25de8d5933e09ae7d7
#
_cell.length_a   1.000
_cell.length_b   1.000
_cell.length_c   1.000
_cell.angle_alpha   90.00
_cell.angle_beta   90.00
_cell.angle_gamma   90.00
#
_symmetry.space_group_name_H-M   'P 1'
#
loop_
_entity.id
_entity.type
_entity.pdbx_description
1 polymer ?
#
loop_
_entity_poly.entity_id
_entity_poly.type
_entity_poly.pdbx_seq_one_letter_code
_entity_poly.pdbx_strand_id
1 'polypeptide(L)'
;TGRPGPVLIDIPKDIQTEKISMTEYNKLYEVPIHLEGYDPTYKGHQGQIKKAATLIKNAKRPLIIAGAGVLKSGAMDELKELAEKAQIPVTNTLVGLGGFPGNHELALGMVGMHGSVAANNSTEEADLVIAAGIRFHDRITGHPDFFCKKAKIIHIDIDPAEIDKNVIINVPIVGDLKRVLSELNTLVEPTTHEAWIAQIREWQAEYPMVIPESKDGVLHPQYVLSELNKIAKEDAVIVTDVGQHQMWAAQFLTHKKPHTIVTSGGAGTMGYGL
;
A
#
# COMPACT_ATOMS: atom_id res chain seq x y z
N THR A 1 10.92 4.67 14.17
CA THR A 1 10.98 6.01 13.58
C THR A 1 11.27 5.91 12.08
N GLY A 2 10.70 6.80 11.30
CA GLY A 2 10.81 6.75 9.84
C GLY A 2 10.30 5.43 9.26
N ARG A 3 11.01 4.86 8.27
CA ARG A 3 10.70 3.54 7.73
C ARG A 3 11.26 2.45 8.65
N PRO A 4 10.43 1.59 9.27
CA PRO A 4 10.90 0.51 10.11
C PRO A 4 11.73 -0.52 9.34
N GLY A 5 12.79 -1.02 9.97
CA GLY A 5 13.67 -2.05 9.42
C GLY A 5 14.38 -2.82 10.53
N PRO A 6 15.15 -3.86 10.20
CA PRO A 6 15.94 -4.59 11.15
C PRO A 6 17.05 -3.71 11.72
N VAL A 7 17.33 -3.87 13.01
CA VAL A 7 18.40 -3.18 13.72
C VAL A 7 19.32 -4.23 14.34
N LEU A 8 20.62 -4.13 14.06
CA LEU A 8 21.64 -4.95 14.70
C LEU A 8 22.29 -4.15 15.82
N ILE A 9 22.32 -4.70 17.02
CA ILE A 9 23.06 -4.15 18.16
C ILE A 9 24.17 -5.16 18.50
N ASP A 10 25.43 -4.76 18.32
CA ASP A 10 26.58 -5.52 18.78
C ASP A 10 26.93 -5.10 20.21
N ILE A 11 26.93 -6.06 21.13
CA ILE A 11 27.24 -5.84 22.54
C ILE A 11 28.47 -6.69 22.90
N PRO A 12 29.70 -6.11 22.86
CA PRO A 12 30.92 -6.82 23.19
C PRO A 12 30.90 -7.39 24.60
N LYS A 13 31.69 -8.45 24.85
CA LYS A 13 31.68 -9.18 26.12
C LYS A 13 32.12 -8.33 27.30
N ASP A 14 33.08 -7.46 27.11
CA ASP A 14 33.57 -6.54 28.13
C ASP A 14 32.48 -5.55 28.61
N ILE A 15 31.72 -5.00 27.68
CA ILE A 15 30.56 -4.13 27.98
C ILE A 15 29.48 -4.89 28.75
N GLN A 16 29.24 -6.16 28.42
CA GLN A 16 28.24 -6.98 29.14
C GLN A 16 28.61 -7.26 30.58
N THR A 17 29.90 -7.18 30.94
CA THR A 17 30.42 -7.44 32.28
C THR A 17 30.78 -6.16 33.05
N GLU A 18 30.66 -5.00 32.42
CA GLU A 18 30.92 -3.71 33.04
C GLU A 18 29.90 -3.43 34.16
N LYS A 19 30.40 -2.88 35.26
CA LYS A 19 29.56 -2.51 36.41
C LYS A 19 29.18 -1.05 36.30
N ILE A 20 27.88 -0.76 36.34
CA ILE A 20 27.37 0.61 36.42
C ILE A 20 26.74 0.85 37.80
N SER A 21 26.81 2.08 38.27
CA SER A 21 26.11 2.45 39.52
C SER A 21 24.60 2.58 39.30
N MET A 22 23.81 2.39 40.36
CA MET A 22 22.36 2.60 40.29
C MET A 22 22.00 4.04 39.91
N THR A 23 22.84 5.01 40.23
CA THR A 23 22.63 6.40 39.83
C THR A 23 22.78 6.58 38.32
N GLU A 24 23.75 5.95 37.69
CA GLU A 24 23.96 5.96 36.25
C GLU A 24 22.83 5.19 35.55
N TYR A 25 22.47 4.03 36.07
CA TYR A 25 21.34 3.23 35.56
C TYR A 25 20.02 4.03 35.49
N ASN A 26 19.68 4.73 36.56
CA ASN A 26 18.48 5.54 36.63
C ASN A 26 18.51 6.73 35.65
N LYS A 27 19.68 7.34 35.42
CA LYS A 27 19.80 8.40 34.42
C LYS A 27 19.51 7.95 33.00
N LEU A 28 19.72 6.68 32.65
CA LEU A 28 19.44 6.16 31.31
C LEU A 28 17.96 6.30 30.92
N TYR A 29 17.05 6.27 31.90
CA TYR A 29 15.62 6.47 31.65
C TYR A 29 15.22 7.94 31.41
N GLU A 30 16.10 8.88 31.75
CA GLU A 30 15.88 10.32 31.60
C GLU A 30 16.44 10.86 30.29
N VAL A 31 17.24 10.05 29.58
CA VAL A 31 17.84 10.47 28.30
C VAL A 31 16.79 10.42 27.21
N PRO A 32 16.45 11.54 26.55
CA PRO A 32 15.57 11.52 25.41
C PRO A 32 16.20 10.68 24.29
N ILE A 33 15.39 9.81 23.68
CA ILE A 33 15.84 8.99 22.55
C ILE A 33 16.06 9.93 21.36
N HIS A 34 17.31 10.27 21.12
CA HIS A 34 17.75 11.07 19.98
C HIS A 34 18.93 10.35 19.31
N LEU A 35 18.79 10.11 18.02
CA LEU A 35 19.87 9.56 17.20
C LEU A 35 20.49 10.70 16.40
N GLU A 36 21.76 10.98 16.67
CA GLU A 36 22.51 12.01 15.96
C GLU A 36 22.52 11.72 14.45
N GLY A 37 22.19 12.72 13.64
CA GLY A 37 22.14 12.57 12.18
C GLY A 37 20.90 11.83 11.63
N TYR A 38 19.95 11.41 12.50
CA TYR A 38 18.71 10.77 12.07
C TYR A 38 17.49 11.60 12.47
N ASP A 39 17.02 12.40 11.54
CA ASP A 39 15.83 13.26 11.69
C ASP A 39 14.83 13.00 10.53
N PRO A 40 14.00 11.97 10.64
CA PRO A 40 13.05 11.63 9.57
C PRO A 40 12.01 12.73 9.40
N THR A 41 11.74 13.07 8.14
CA THR A 41 10.73 14.06 7.78
C THR A 41 9.34 13.46 7.92
N TYR A 42 8.56 13.91 8.91
CA TYR A 42 7.17 13.48 9.11
C TYR A 42 6.15 14.40 8.43
N LYS A 43 6.45 15.69 8.34
CA LYS A 43 5.56 16.67 7.71
C LYS A 43 5.93 16.79 6.23
N GLY A 44 4.96 16.57 5.35
CA GLY A 44 5.13 16.81 3.93
C GLY A 44 5.41 18.30 3.63
N HIS A 45 6.12 18.56 2.54
CA HIS A 45 6.39 19.92 2.11
C HIS A 45 5.09 20.58 1.58
N GLN A 46 4.66 21.68 2.18
CA GLN A 46 3.40 22.39 1.92
C GLN A 46 3.18 22.73 0.43
N GLY A 47 4.22 23.20 -0.24
CA GLY A 47 4.16 23.52 -1.68
C GLY A 47 3.89 22.29 -2.54
N GLN A 48 4.41 21.11 -2.17
CA GLN A 48 4.17 19.86 -2.89
C GLN A 48 2.76 19.34 -2.62
N ILE A 49 2.25 19.47 -1.38
CA ILE A 49 0.87 19.07 -1.03
C ILE A 49 -0.14 19.94 -1.82
N LYS A 50 0.07 21.25 -1.90
CA LYS A 50 -0.76 22.15 -2.73
C LYS A 50 -0.70 21.80 -4.21
N LYS A 51 0.49 21.46 -4.72
CA LYS A 51 0.67 21.00 -6.11
C LYS A 51 -0.08 19.68 -6.36
N ALA A 52 -0.03 18.73 -5.41
CA ALA A 52 -0.78 17.50 -5.46
C ALA A 52 -2.30 17.75 -5.52
N ALA A 53 -2.84 18.59 -4.62
CA ALA A 53 -4.26 18.97 -4.65
C ALA A 53 -4.67 19.59 -6.00
N THR A 54 -3.81 20.44 -6.59
CA THR A 54 -4.07 21.02 -7.91
C THR A 54 -4.10 19.96 -9.02
N LEU A 55 -3.22 18.96 -8.96
CA LEU A 55 -3.23 17.86 -9.93
C LEU A 55 -4.48 17.00 -9.78
N ILE A 56 -4.89 16.69 -8.55
CA ILE A 56 -6.12 15.94 -8.27
C ILE A 56 -7.33 16.65 -8.83
N LYS A 57 -7.47 17.96 -8.58
CA LYS A 57 -8.57 18.79 -9.11
C LYS A 57 -8.70 18.75 -10.64
N ASN A 58 -7.57 18.63 -11.35
CA ASN A 58 -7.53 18.70 -12.82
C ASN A 58 -7.49 17.32 -13.51
N ALA A 59 -7.35 16.24 -12.76
CA ALA A 59 -7.32 14.90 -13.30
C ALA A 59 -8.69 14.48 -13.85
N LYS A 60 -8.66 13.71 -14.92
CA LYS A 60 -9.87 13.11 -15.52
C LYS A 60 -9.95 11.61 -15.24
N ARG A 61 -8.81 10.96 -15.09
CA ARG A 61 -8.65 9.52 -14.86
C ARG A 61 -7.67 9.26 -13.71
N PRO A 62 -7.96 9.79 -12.51
CA PRO A 62 -7.08 9.57 -11.37
C PRO A 62 -7.17 8.16 -10.84
N LEU A 63 -6.07 7.66 -10.28
CA LEU A 63 -5.96 6.35 -9.62
C LEU A 63 -5.11 6.49 -8.36
N ILE A 64 -5.52 5.84 -7.27
CA ILE A 64 -4.68 5.64 -6.09
C ILE A 64 -4.09 4.24 -6.13
N ILE A 65 -2.78 4.12 -5.88
CA ILE A 65 -2.11 2.84 -5.61
C ILE A 65 -1.69 2.84 -4.14
N ALA A 66 -2.38 2.03 -3.34
CA ALA A 66 -2.16 1.92 -1.90
C ALA A 66 -1.15 0.82 -1.57
N GLY A 67 -0.06 1.18 -0.91
CA GLY A 67 0.98 0.26 -0.47
C GLY A 67 0.98 -0.04 1.01
N ALA A 68 2.00 -0.76 1.48
CA ALA A 68 2.19 -1.07 2.89
C ALA A 68 2.33 0.18 3.78
N GLY A 69 2.75 1.31 3.20
CA GLY A 69 2.86 2.59 3.91
C GLY A 69 1.53 3.05 4.48
N VAL A 70 0.41 2.76 3.83
CA VAL A 70 -0.95 3.07 4.34
C VAL A 70 -1.20 2.36 5.67
N LEU A 71 -0.94 1.05 5.72
CA LEU A 71 -1.10 0.24 6.93
C LEU A 71 -0.12 0.65 8.04
N LYS A 72 1.16 0.86 7.68
CA LYS A 72 2.22 1.17 8.64
C LYS A 72 2.07 2.55 9.29
N SER A 73 1.54 3.53 8.56
CA SER A 73 1.27 4.88 9.08
C SER A 73 -0.09 5.00 9.78
N GLY A 74 -0.95 3.97 9.66
CA GLY A 74 -2.33 4.03 10.14
C GLY A 74 -3.19 5.04 9.38
N ALA A 75 -2.95 5.19 8.06
CA ALA A 75 -3.59 6.21 7.20
C ALA A 75 -4.82 5.70 6.44
N MET A 76 -5.44 4.62 6.90
CA MET A 76 -6.55 3.98 6.18
C MET A 76 -7.78 4.89 6.05
N ASP A 77 -8.13 5.59 7.13
CA ASP A 77 -9.29 6.48 7.16
C ASP A 77 -9.05 7.71 6.28
N GLU A 78 -7.87 8.31 6.34
CA GLU A 78 -7.49 9.45 5.51
C GLU A 78 -7.42 9.10 4.03
N LEU A 79 -6.96 7.88 3.69
CA LEU A 79 -6.96 7.38 2.32
C LEU A 79 -8.39 7.17 1.81
N LYS A 80 -9.24 6.58 2.63
CA LYS A 80 -10.66 6.37 2.31
C LYS A 80 -11.37 7.71 2.12
N GLU A 81 -11.16 8.68 3.01
CA GLU A 81 -11.70 10.03 2.87
C GLU A 81 -11.28 10.68 1.54
N LEU A 82 -9.99 10.60 1.16
CA LEU A 82 -9.52 11.12 -0.12
C LEU A 82 -10.22 10.45 -1.29
N ALA A 83 -10.28 9.12 -1.29
CA ALA A 83 -10.87 8.35 -2.35
C ALA A 83 -12.37 8.65 -2.53
N GLU A 84 -13.13 8.70 -1.44
CA GLU A 84 -14.56 9.00 -1.45
C GLU A 84 -14.83 10.46 -1.86
N LYS A 85 -14.10 11.41 -1.28
CA LYS A 85 -14.27 12.85 -1.53
C LYS A 85 -13.99 13.23 -2.98
N ALA A 86 -12.92 12.65 -3.54
CA ALA A 86 -12.53 12.93 -4.93
C ALA A 86 -13.00 11.85 -5.91
N GLN A 87 -13.77 10.84 -5.47
CA GLN A 87 -14.28 9.73 -6.29
C GLN A 87 -13.16 9.05 -7.10
N ILE A 88 -12.04 8.75 -6.44
CA ILE A 88 -10.84 8.16 -7.06
C ILE A 88 -10.82 6.64 -6.80
N PRO A 89 -10.77 5.80 -7.84
CA PRO A 89 -10.58 4.37 -7.70
C PRO A 89 -9.25 4.02 -7.00
N VAL A 90 -9.25 2.94 -6.20
CA VAL A 90 -8.11 2.52 -5.41
C VAL A 90 -7.73 1.08 -5.75
N THR A 91 -6.47 0.87 -6.07
CA THR A 91 -5.87 -0.46 -6.17
C THR A 91 -4.79 -0.63 -5.10
N ASN A 92 -4.55 -1.86 -4.68
CA ASN A 92 -3.59 -2.17 -3.63
C ASN A 92 -2.38 -2.93 -4.17
N THR A 93 -1.22 -2.75 -3.57
CA THR A 93 -0.13 -3.70 -3.72
C THR A 93 -0.41 -4.95 -2.87
N LEU A 94 0.28 -6.06 -3.10
CA LEU A 94 0.12 -7.28 -2.29
C LEU A 94 0.20 -6.98 -0.78
N VAL A 95 1.22 -6.26 -0.36
CA VAL A 95 1.43 -5.89 1.07
C VAL A 95 0.63 -4.66 1.51
N GLY A 96 -0.12 -4.07 0.61
CA GLY A 96 -1.06 -2.98 0.87
C GLY A 96 -2.51 -3.45 1.00
N LEU A 97 -2.80 -4.73 0.73
CA LEU A 97 -4.15 -5.29 0.85
C LEU A 97 -4.72 -5.06 2.27
N GLY A 98 -5.97 -4.63 2.34
CA GLY A 98 -6.60 -4.18 3.58
C GLY A 98 -6.29 -2.73 3.96
N GLY A 99 -5.39 -2.03 3.26
CA GLY A 99 -5.17 -0.59 3.43
C GLY A 99 -6.32 0.26 2.89
N PHE A 100 -7.08 -0.30 1.96
CA PHE A 100 -8.39 0.20 1.52
C PHE A 100 -9.38 -0.97 1.54
N PRO A 101 -10.63 -0.78 2.02
CA PRO A 101 -11.59 -1.87 2.15
C PRO A 101 -11.88 -2.54 0.80
N GLY A 102 -11.61 -3.85 0.68
CA GLY A 102 -11.74 -4.58 -0.58
C GLY A 102 -13.18 -4.74 -1.09
N ASN A 103 -14.18 -4.49 -0.24
CA ASN A 103 -15.61 -4.47 -0.59
C ASN A 103 -16.14 -3.07 -0.91
N HIS A 104 -15.31 -2.06 -0.94
CA HIS A 104 -15.71 -0.70 -1.28
C HIS A 104 -15.95 -0.58 -2.80
N GLU A 105 -16.90 0.26 -3.21
CA GLU A 105 -17.25 0.45 -4.63
C GLU A 105 -16.10 0.99 -5.50
N LEU A 106 -15.16 1.72 -4.91
CA LEU A 106 -13.97 2.24 -5.57
C LEU A 106 -12.78 1.26 -5.52
N ALA A 107 -12.91 0.07 -4.89
CA ALA A 107 -11.85 -0.90 -4.78
C ALA A 107 -11.67 -1.71 -6.07
N LEU A 108 -10.44 -1.78 -6.59
CA LEU A 108 -10.08 -2.53 -7.80
C LEU A 108 -9.31 -3.83 -7.48
N GLY A 109 -9.09 -4.13 -6.19
CA GLY A 109 -8.26 -5.25 -5.78
C GLY A 109 -6.76 -4.95 -5.93
N MET A 110 -5.98 -5.95 -6.35
CA MET A 110 -4.53 -5.87 -6.45
C MET A 110 -4.07 -5.47 -7.85
N VAL A 111 -3.02 -4.65 -7.93
CA VAL A 111 -2.29 -4.27 -9.15
C VAL A 111 -1.00 -5.09 -9.31
N GLY A 112 -0.49 -5.17 -10.51
CA GLY A 112 0.80 -5.75 -10.87
C GLY A 112 0.69 -7.12 -11.54
N MET A 113 1.78 -7.90 -11.51
CA MET A 113 1.92 -9.17 -12.23
C MET A 113 0.78 -10.17 -11.96
N HIS A 114 0.26 -10.18 -10.74
CA HIS A 114 -0.86 -11.04 -10.33
C HIS A 114 -2.13 -10.24 -10.03
N GLY A 115 -2.18 -8.99 -10.46
CA GLY A 115 -3.32 -8.10 -10.28
C GLY A 115 -4.49 -8.41 -11.22
N SER A 116 -5.64 -7.78 -10.97
CA SER A 116 -6.77 -7.87 -11.90
C SER A 116 -6.49 -7.10 -13.19
N VAL A 117 -7.11 -7.52 -14.30
CA VAL A 117 -7.01 -6.80 -15.58
C VAL A 117 -7.50 -5.36 -15.43
N ALA A 118 -8.60 -5.16 -14.73
CA ALA A 118 -9.15 -3.82 -14.50
C ALA A 118 -8.18 -2.91 -13.72
N ALA A 119 -7.50 -3.43 -12.66
CA ALA A 119 -6.51 -2.66 -11.93
C ALA A 119 -5.30 -2.29 -12.80
N ASN A 120 -4.80 -3.23 -13.61
CA ASN A 120 -3.69 -2.98 -14.50
C ASN A 120 -4.04 -2.01 -15.64
N ASN A 121 -5.19 -2.20 -16.30
CA ASN A 121 -5.67 -1.26 -17.32
C ASN A 121 -5.90 0.14 -16.74
N SER A 122 -6.43 0.23 -15.51
CA SER A 122 -6.59 1.51 -14.82
C SER A 122 -5.25 2.20 -14.58
N THR A 123 -4.21 1.44 -14.27
CA THR A 123 -2.86 1.96 -14.06
C THR A 123 -2.26 2.51 -15.37
N GLU A 124 -2.47 1.80 -16.48
CA GLU A 124 -1.96 2.20 -17.81
C GLU A 124 -2.70 3.40 -18.41
N GLU A 125 -4.00 3.51 -18.16
CA GLU A 125 -4.86 4.54 -18.75
C GLU A 125 -5.05 5.78 -17.85
N ALA A 126 -4.58 5.73 -16.60
CA ALA A 126 -4.63 6.89 -15.69
C ALA A 126 -3.88 8.10 -16.26
N ASP A 127 -4.39 9.29 -16.00
CA ASP A 127 -3.70 10.57 -16.25
C ASP A 127 -3.03 11.13 -14.99
N LEU A 128 -3.41 10.59 -13.82
CA LEU A 128 -2.82 10.88 -12.53
C LEU A 128 -2.78 9.62 -11.66
N VAL A 129 -1.60 9.28 -11.15
CA VAL A 129 -1.42 8.23 -10.15
C VAL A 129 -0.97 8.84 -8.82
N ILE A 130 -1.69 8.51 -7.75
CA ILE A 130 -1.33 8.84 -6.38
C ILE A 130 -0.75 7.57 -5.74
N ALA A 131 0.56 7.52 -5.64
CA ALA A 131 1.32 6.41 -5.08
C ALA A 131 1.47 6.62 -3.56
N ALA A 132 0.64 5.94 -2.78
CA ALA A 132 0.54 6.10 -1.35
C ALA A 132 1.34 5.01 -0.60
N GLY A 133 2.58 5.33 -0.19
CA GLY A 133 3.45 4.45 0.57
C GLY A 133 3.83 3.16 -0.17
N ILE A 134 4.24 3.29 -1.45
CA ILE A 134 4.68 2.19 -2.31
C ILE A 134 6.14 2.39 -2.74
N ARG A 135 6.84 1.30 -3.09
CA ARG A 135 8.25 1.32 -3.50
C ARG A 135 8.46 1.15 -5.00
N PHE A 136 7.41 1.10 -5.80
CA PHE A 136 7.49 0.80 -7.24
C PHE A 136 8.36 -0.42 -7.56
N HIS A 137 8.07 -1.52 -6.86
CA HIS A 137 8.77 -2.79 -7.05
C HIS A 137 8.41 -3.41 -8.41
N ASP A 138 9.31 -4.17 -9.00
CA ASP A 138 9.15 -4.81 -10.32
C ASP A 138 7.88 -5.67 -10.47
N ARG A 139 7.40 -6.28 -9.38
CA ARG A 139 6.14 -7.03 -9.37
C ARG A 139 4.90 -6.17 -9.59
N ILE A 140 5.01 -4.84 -9.39
CA ILE A 140 3.95 -3.86 -9.63
C ILE A 140 4.17 -3.18 -10.97
N THR A 141 5.40 -2.71 -11.21
CA THR A 141 5.70 -1.89 -12.38
C THR A 141 5.95 -2.70 -13.64
N GLY A 142 6.35 -3.97 -13.52
CA GLY A 142 7.00 -4.65 -14.62
C GLY A 142 8.25 -3.88 -15.05
N HIS A 143 8.37 -3.58 -16.33
CA HIS A 143 9.46 -2.74 -16.82
C HIS A 143 9.17 -1.26 -16.54
N PRO A 144 10.01 -0.56 -15.76
CA PRO A 144 9.71 0.80 -15.29
C PRO A 144 9.46 1.81 -16.40
N ASP A 145 10.16 1.68 -17.55
CA ASP A 145 10.01 2.58 -18.68
C ASP A 145 8.63 2.54 -19.34
N PHE A 146 7.84 1.50 -19.06
CA PHE A 146 6.48 1.34 -19.59
C PHE A 146 5.39 1.61 -18.57
N PHE A 147 5.73 1.74 -17.29
CA PHE A 147 4.78 1.93 -16.22
C PHE A 147 4.19 3.35 -16.20
N CYS A 148 2.87 3.46 -16.20
CA CYS A 148 2.12 4.72 -16.05
C CYS A 148 2.55 5.85 -17.00
N LYS A 149 2.92 5.55 -18.23
CA LYS A 149 3.47 6.54 -19.21
C LYS A 149 2.57 7.75 -19.48
N LYS A 150 1.26 7.57 -19.33
CA LYS A 150 0.27 8.62 -19.55
C LYS A 150 0.04 9.48 -18.32
N ALA A 151 0.42 8.99 -17.14
CA ALA A 151 0.10 9.60 -15.88
C ALA A 151 1.18 10.56 -15.37
N LYS A 152 0.76 11.62 -14.70
CA LYS A 152 1.59 12.29 -13.71
C LYS A 152 1.56 11.49 -12.42
N ILE A 153 2.68 11.42 -11.70
CA ILE A 153 2.78 10.63 -10.48
C ILE A 153 3.04 11.53 -9.28
N ILE A 154 2.13 11.46 -8.30
CA ILE A 154 2.33 11.97 -6.95
C ILE A 154 2.82 10.79 -6.11
N HIS A 155 3.99 10.90 -5.48
CA HIS A 155 4.53 9.85 -4.61
C HIS A 155 4.67 10.36 -3.18
N ILE A 156 3.96 9.72 -2.26
CA ILE A 156 4.00 10.03 -0.84
C ILE A 156 4.69 8.86 -0.13
N ASP A 157 5.86 9.10 0.42
CA ASP A 157 6.62 8.08 1.18
C ASP A 157 7.38 8.73 2.33
N ILE A 158 7.57 7.98 3.41
CA ILE A 158 8.35 8.41 4.57
C ILE A 158 9.87 8.32 4.30
N ASP A 159 10.26 7.47 3.36
CA ASP A 159 11.65 7.21 3.01
C ASP A 159 12.06 8.02 1.78
N PRO A 160 12.90 9.06 1.94
CA PRO A 160 13.34 9.87 0.81
C PRO A 160 14.13 9.06 -0.24
N ALA A 161 14.72 7.92 0.13
CA ALA A 161 15.48 7.07 -0.77
C ALA A 161 14.59 6.29 -1.78
N GLU A 162 13.31 6.22 -1.56
CA GLU A 162 12.37 5.60 -2.51
C GLU A 162 11.85 6.58 -3.58
N ILE A 163 12.08 7.90 -3.39
CA ILE A 163 11.67 8.92 -4.37
C ILE A 163 12.60 8.89 -5.58
N ASP A 164 12.01 8.91 -6.79
CA ASP A 164 12.71 8.86 -8.10
C ASP A 164 13.64 7.64 -8.29
N LYS A 165 13.51 6.61 -7.46
CA LYS A 165 14.39 5.45 -7.50
C LYS A 165 14.14 4.53 -8.70
N ASN A 166 12.90 4.18 -8.94
CA ASN A 166 12.49 3.23 -9.98
C ASN A 166 11.60 3.87 -11.05
N VAL A 167 10.86 4.90 -10.70
CA VAL A 167 9.90 5.61 -11.57
C VAL A 167 10.07 7.10 -11.36
N ILE A 168 10.03 7.87 -12.44
CA ILE A 168 10.14 9.34 -12.40
C ILE A 168 8.89 9.95 -11.76
N ILE A 169 9.08 10.78 -10.74
CA ILE A 169 8.01 11.35 -9.94
C ILE A 169 7.79 12.83 -10.28
N ASN A 170 6.53 13.22 -10.54
CA ASN A 170 6.19 14.62 -10.84
C ASN A 170 5.99 15.47 -9.57
N VAL A 171 5.48 14.86 -8.50
CA VAL A 171 5.25 15.52 -7.20
C VAL A 171 5.71 14.60 -6.08
N PRO A 172 6.98 14.72 -5.64
CA PRO A 172 7.49 13.99 -4.49
C PRO A 172 7.00 14.65 -3.18
N ILE A 173 6.52 13.84 -2.24
CA ILE A 173 6.14 14.28 -0.90
C ILE A 173 6.76 13.32 0.10
N VAL A 174 7.89 13.73 0.68
CA VAL A 174 8.51 12.98 1.78
C VAL A 174 7.80 13.34 3.08
N GLY A 175 7.23 12.34 3.76
CA GLY A 175 6.50 12.55 5.00
C GLY A 175 5.71 11.33 5.44
N ASP A 176 5.22 11.38 6.68
CA ASP A 176 4.28 10.39 7.20
C ASP A 176 2.97 10.46 6.44
N LEU A 177 2.54 9.31 5.90
CA LEU A 177 1.41 9.27 4.98
C LEU A 177 0.10 9.75 5.64
N LYS A 178 -0.14 9.40 6.91
CA LYS A 178 -1.33 9.84 7.63
C LYS A 178 -1.38 11.37 7.73
N ARG A 179 -0.27 11.99 8.11
CA ARG A 179 -0.18 13.45 8.23
C ARG A 179 -0.33 14.16 6.89
N VAL A 180 0.31 13.61 5.85
CA VAL A 180 0.23 14.17 4.50
C VAL A 180 -1.19 14.07 3.94
N LEU A 181 -1.84 12.92 4.09
CA LEU A 181 -3.22 12.73 3.61
C LEU A 181 -4.22 13.57 4.40
N SER A 182 -4.07 13.66 5.74
CA SER A 182 -4.93 14.54 6.56
C SER A 182 -4.88 15.98 6.05
N GLU A 183 -3.68 16.48 5.72
CA GLU A 183 -3.54 17.83 5.20
C GLU A 183 -4.05 17.96 3.77
N LEU A 184 -3.74 16.99 2.90
CA LEU A 184 -4.21 16.96 1.51
C LEU A 184 -5.75 16.98 1.44
N ASN A 185 -6.43 16.23 2.33
CA ASN A 185 -7.88 16.19 2.42
C ASN A 185 -8.51 17.56 2.75
N THR A 186 -7.80 18.43 3.45
CA THR A 186 -8.29 19.80 3.68
C THR A 186 -8.27 20.67 2.43
N LEU A 187 -7.45 20.34 1.43
CA LEU A 187 -7.23 21.10 0.21
C LEU A 187 -7.98 20.57 -1.01
N VAL A 188 -8.31 19.26 -0.98
CA VAL A 188 -9.04 18.63 -2.08
C VAL A 188 -10.53 18.95 -1.96
N GLU A 189 -11.13 19.39 -3.05
CA GLU A 189 -12.57 19.61 -3.15
C GLU A 189 -13.28 18.35 -3.65
N PRO A 190 -14.57 18.14 -3.33
CA PRO A 190 -15.35 17.03 -3.91
C PRO A 190 -15.36 17.10 -5.43
N THR A 191 -15.09 15.97 -6.07
CA THR A 191 -15.12 15.82 -7.53
C THR A 191 -15.78 14.51 -7.91
N THR A 192 -16.14 14.32 -9.18
CA THR A 192 -16.68 13.07 -9.72
C THR A 192 -15.92 12.68 -10.98
N HIS A 193 -15.79 11.37 -11.20
CA HIS A 193 -15.11 10.79 -12.36
C HIS A 193 -15.97 9.69 -13.00
N GLU A 194 -17.26 9.97 -13.22
CA GLU A 194 -18.27 8.98 -13.64
C GLU A 194 -17.87 8.19 -14.89
N ALA A 195 -17.40 8.88 -15.93
CA ALA A 195 -16.99 8.24 -17.19
C ALA A 195 -15.77 7.31 -16.96
N TRP A 196 -14.83 7.70 -16.07
CA TRP A 196 -13.69 6.89 -15.73
C TRP A 196 -14.08 5.66 -14.91
N ILE A 197 -14.93 5.82 -13.92
CA ILE A 197 -15.46 4.71 -13.10
C ILE A 197 -16.28 3.76 -13.98
N ALA A 198 -17.09 4.28 -14.90
CA ALA A 198 -17.84 3.45 -15.85
C ALA A 198 -16.92 2.59 -16.72
N GLN A 199 -15.86 3.17 -17.28
CA GLN A 199 -14.85 2.43 -18.06
C GLN A 199 -14.20 1.31 -17.24
N ILE A 200 -13.87 1.58 -15.99
CA ILE A 200 -13.27 0.56 -15.11
C ILE A 200 -14.26 -0.58 -14.85
N ARG A 201 -15.52 -0.26 -14.62
CA ARG A 201 -16.59 -1.27 -14.43
C ARG A 201 -16.79 -2.13 -15.67
N GLU A 202 -16.66 -1.57 -16.88
CA GLU A 202 -16.65 -2.34 -18.12
C GLU A 202 -15.51 -3.35 -18.14
N TRP A 203 -14.27 -2.96 -17.78
CA TRP A 203 -13.15 -3.90 -17.70
C TRP A 203 -13.33 -4.97 -16.60
N GLN A 204 -13.94 -4.61 -15.47
CA GLN A 204 -14.26 -5.60 -14.42
C GLN A 204 -15.29 -6.62 -14.89
N ALA A 205 -16.26 -6.20 -15.71
CA ALA A 205 -17.29 -7.07 -16.28
C ALA A 205 -16.74 -7.93 -17.42
N GLU A 206 -15.87 -7.38 -18.25
CA GLU A 206 -15.27 -8.08 -19.40
C GLU A 206 -14.21 -9.12 -18.96
N TYR A 207 -13.43 -8.80 -17.91
CA TYR A 207 -12.33 -9.63 -17.39
C TYR A 207 -12.51 -9.96 -15.91
N PRO A 208 -13.57 -10.67 -15.52
CA PRO A 208 -13.78 -11.04 -14.12
C PRO A 208 -12.73 -12.04 -13.65
N MET A 209 -12.45 -12.05 -12.34
CA MET A 209 -11.66 -13.11 -11.72
C MET A 209 -12.48 -14.41 -11.70
N VAL A 210 -12.20 -15.31 -12.64
CA VAL A 210 -12.98 -16.52 -12.86
C VAL A 210 -12.59 -17.60 -11.86
N ILE A 211 -13.60 -18.21 -11.22
CA ILE A 211 -13.45 -19.46 -10.48
C ILE A 211 -13.70 -20.60 -11.45
N PRO A 212 -12.70 -21.46 -11.74
CA PRO A 212 -12.90 -22.58 -12.67
C PRO A 212 -13.97 -23.54 -12.15
N GLU A 213 -14.79 -24.06 -13.07
CA GLU A 213 -15.73 -25.11 -12.72
C GLU A 213 -14.97 -26.40 -12.31
N SER A 214 -15.43 -27.02 -11.22
CA SER A 214 -14.90 -28.31 -10.80
C SER A 214 -15.37 -29.40 -11.75
N LYS A 215 -14.43 -30.02 -12.45
CA LYS A 215 -14.70 -31.21 -13.27
C LYS A 215 -14.11 -32.43 -12.56
N ASP A 216 -14.81 -33.54 -12.63
CA ASP A 216 -14.35 -34.86 -12.11
C ASP A 216 -13.99 -34.89 -10.59
N GLY A 217 -14.66 -34.05 -9.78
CA GLY A 217 -14.44 -33.99 -8.33
C GLY A 217 -13.15 -33.30 -7.90
N VAL A 218 -12.43 -32.66 -8.82
CA VAL A 218 -11.21 -31.89 -8.50
C VAL A 218 -11.59 -30.54 -7.90
N LEU A 219 -11.10 -30.24 -6.68
CA LEU A 219 -11.27 -28.93 -6.05
C LEU A 219 -10.23 -27.96 -6.59
N HIS A 220 -10.68 -26.85 -7.18
CA HIS A 220 -9.80 -25.75 -7.55
C HIS A 220 -9.51 -24.86 -6.34
N PRO A 221 -8.27 -24.40 -6.15
CA PRO A 221 -7.89 -23.51 -5.03
C PRO A 221 -8.75 -22.24 -4.97
N GLN A 222 -9.09 -21.65 -6.12
CA GLN A 222 -9.94 -20.46 -6.23
C GLN A 222 -11.34 -20.71 -5.65
N TYR A 223 -11.90 -21.90 -5.88
CA TYR A 223 -13.18 -22.28 -5.31
C TYR A 223 -13.08 -22.39 -3.77
N VAL A 224 -12.04 -23.06 -3.26
CA VAL A 224 -11.84 -23.17 -1.81
C VAL A 224 -11.73 -21.80 -1.14
N LEU A 225 -11.00 -20.87 -1.77
CA LEU A 225 -10.86 -19.50 -1.24
C LEU A 225 -12.17 -18.72 -1.35
N SER A 226 -12.96 -18.92 -2.39
CA SER A 226 -14.27 -18.28 -2.51
C SER A 226 -15.24 -18.74 -1.42
N GLU A 227 -15.23 -20.04 -1.09
CA GLU A 227 -16.02 -20.56 0.03
C GLU A 227 -15.51 -20.04 1.36
N LEU A 228 -14.17 -20.02 1.57
CA LEU A 228 -13.56 -19.43 2.74
C LEU A 228 -13.99 -17.96 2.93
N ASN A 229 -14.02 -17.19 1.84
CA ASN A 229 -14.42 -15.77 1.86
C ASN A 229 -15.88 -15.55 2.33
N LYS A 230 -16.76 -16.55 2.11
CA LYS A 230 -18.17 -16.50 2.53
C LYS A 230 -18.33 -16.77 4.05
N ILE A 231 -17.48 -17.66 4.60
CA ILE A 231 -17.60 -18.12 5.99
C ILE A 231 -16.66 -17.40 6.97
N ALA A 232 -15.56 -16.85 6.47
CA ALA A 232 -14.59 -16.12 7.30
C ALA A 232 -15.22 -14.84 7.85
N LYS A 233 -14.97 -14.58 9.13
CA LYS A 233 -15.34 -13.29 9.74
C LYS A 233 -14.53 -12.15 9.11
N GLU A 234 -15.08 -10.94 9.15
CA GLU A 234 -14.42 -9.76 8.56
C GLU A 234 -13.08 -9.41 9.22
N ASP A 235 -12.87 -9.82 10.46
CA ASP A 235 -11.66 -9.63 11.25
C ASP A 235 -10.76 -10.88 11.29
N ALA A 236 -11.09 -11.92 10.53
CA ALA A 236 -10.24 -13.10 10.39
C ALA A 236 -8.89 -12.73 9.80
N VAL A 237 -7.82 -13.12 10.49
CA VAL A 237 -6.44 -12.92 10.01
C VAL A 237 -6.06 -14.10 9.14
N ILE A 238 -5.75 -13.80 7.89
CA ILE A 238 -5.29 -14.77 6.89
C ILE A 238 -3.77 -14.73 6.86
N VAL A 239 -3.15 -15.83 7.23
CA VAL A 239 -1.68 -15.98 7.17
C VAL A 239 -1.35 -16.88 5.99
N THR A 240 -0.42 -16.45 5.14
CA THR A 240 0.04 -17.26 4.00
C THR A 240 1.53 -17.46 4.06
N ASP A 241 1.98 -18.62 3.59
CA ASP A 241 3.35 -18.80 3.16
C ASP A 241 3.53 -18.24 1.74
N VAL A 242 4.63 -18.54 1.08
CA VAL A 242 4.96 -18.02 -0.26
C VAL A 242 4.68 -19.08 -1.32
N GLY A 243 4.01 -18.68 -2.40
CA GLY A 243 3.68 -19.57 -3.51
C GLY A 243 2.36 -19.19 -4.20
N GLN A 244 1.85 -20.10 -5.02
CA GLN A 244 0.60 -19.88 -5.78
C GLN A 244 -0.58 -19.59 -4.85
N HIS A 245 -0.69 -20.27 -3.71
CA HIS A 245 -1.74 -20.04 -2.71
C HIS A 245 -1.75 -18.61 -2.17
N GLN A 246 -0.57 -17.98 -2.03
CA GLN A 246 -0.44 -16.57 -1.63
C GLN A 246 -1.09 -15.66 -2.68
N MET A 247 -0.83 -15.91 -3.96
CA MET A 247 -1.41 -15.12 -5.04
C MET A 247 -2.92 -15.33 -5.14
N TRP A 248 -3.39 -16.57 -5.03
CA TRP A 248 -4.83 -16.84 -5.01
C TRP A 248 -5.53 -16.23 -3.79
N ALA A 249 -4.90 -16.25 -2.60
CA ALA A 249 -5.44 -15.57 -1.43
C ALA A 249 -5.59 -14.06 -1.67
N ALA A 250 -4.57 -13.43 -2.29
CA ALA A 250 -4.61 -12.02 -2.63
C ALA A 250 -5.69 -11.67 -3.68
N GLN A 251 -5.99 -12.60 -4.59
CA GLN A 251 -6.93 -12.41 -5.69
C GLN A 251 -8.39 -12.70 -5.30
N PHE A 252 -8.63 -13.75 -4.52
CA PHE A 252 -9.98 -14.29 -4.28
C PHE A 252 -10.52 -14.03 -2.89
N LEU A 253 -9.70 -13.55 -1.94
CA LEU A 253 -10.19 -13.11 -0.63
C LEU A 253 -10.43 -11.61 -0.61
N THR A 254 -11.51 -11.20 0.04
CA THR A 254 -11.87 -9.80 0.21
C THR A 254 -11.33 -9.27 1.55
N HIS A 255 -10.27 -8.49 1.49
CA HIS A 255 -9.67 -7.88 2.70
C HIS A 255 -10.43 -6.61 3.07
N LYS A 256 -11.41 -6.74 3.97
CA LYS A 256 -12.32 -5.64 4.37
C LYS A 256 -11.73 -4.74 5.44
N LYS A 257 -10.85 -5.29 6.30
CA LYS A 257 -10.22 -4.59 7.43
C LYS A 257 -8.70 -4.55 7.31
N PRO A 258 -8.06 -3.55 7.89
CA PRO A 258 -6.59 -3.48 7.92
C PRO A 258 -6.01 -4.61 8.76
N HIS A 259 -4.76 -4.99 8.44
CA HIS A 259 -4.00 -6.02 9.17
C HIS A 259 -4.65 -7.41 9.20
N THR A 260 -5.54 -7.72 8.26
CA THR A 260 -6.18 -9.05 8.13
C THR A 260 -5.47 -9.97 7.15
N ILE A 261 -4.39 -9.54 6.53
CA ILE A 261 -3.49 -10.40 5.74
C ILE A 261 -2.06 -10.28 6.25
N VAL A 262 -1.43 -11.42 6.52
CA VAL A 262 -0.04 -11.54 6.96
C VAL A 262 0.69 -12.43 5.96
N THR A 263 1.64 -11.85 5.24
CA THR A 263 2.30 -12.53 4.12
C THR A 263 3.69 -11.95 3.86
N SER A 264 4.62 -12.79 3.40
CA SER A 264 5.96 -12.35 2.98
C SER A 264 5.92 -11.85 1.53
N GLY A 265 5.57 -10.58 1.34
CA GLY A 265 5.45 -9.96 0.00
C GLY A 265 6.72 -9.28 -0.51
N GLY A 266 7.78 -9.22 0.27
CA GLY A 266 9.05 -8.59 -0.11
C GLY A 266 10.13 -9.63 -0.38
N ALA A 267 10.69 -10.22 0.67
CA ALA A 267 11.75 -11.21 0.57
C ALA A 267 11.26 -12.59 0.08
N GLY A 268 9.96 -12.87 0.15
CA GLY A 268 9.40 -14.16 -0.25
C GLY A 268 9.90 -15.31 0.62
N THR A 269 9.96 -15.10 1.93
CA THR A 269 10.54 -16.05 2.89
C THR A 269 9.65 -17.27 3.03
N MET A 270 10.17 -18.44 2.69
CA MET A 270 9.50 -19.74 2.89
C MET A 270 9.42 -20.06 4.38
N GLY A 271 8.30 -20.69 4.82
CA GLY A 271 8.04 -20.97 6.23
C GLY A 271 7.48 -19.76 7.02
N TYR A 272 7.19 -18.66 6.36
CA TYR A 272 6.63 -17.45 6.98
C TYR A 272 5.22 -17.67 7.55
N GLY A 273 4.47 -18.60 6.98
CA GLY A 273 3.09 -18.89 7.34
C GLY A 273 2.92 -19.79 8.59
N LEU A 274 4.02 -20.25 9.18
CA LEU A 274 4.00 -21.16 10.34
C LEU A 274 3.88 -20.43 11.67
#